data_7940bdafac108d3c6b5bf8f5b1fd1dd5
#
_entry.id   7940bdafac108d3c6b5bf8f5b1fd1dd5
#
_cell.length_a   1.000
_cell.length_b   1.000
_cell.length_c   1.000
_cell.angle_alpha   90.00
_cell.angle_beta   90.00
_cell.angle_gamma   90.00
#
_symmetry.space_group_name_H-M   'P 1'
#
loop_
_entity.id
_entity.type
_entity.pdbx_description
1 polymer ?
#
loop_
_entity_poly.entity_id
_entity_poly.type
_entity_poly.pdbx_seq_one_letter_code
_entity_poly.pdbx_strand_id
1 'polypeptide(L)'
;MRLRNLSIISILAALALPAAQAATLKKIVAVSRFENKTSWQGQVSLGDGMADQLTDALMQSGQFVVMERQTLKDVVSEQDLANSGRVQKAASAQTGKLVSAQILVKGTVTEFESQSSGSENGVGFGGFRIGNKKEEAHIGLMIRLIDTTTGEVLASQRVEGKAASGGMKVGANVSGVQFGTAGFDKTPMGKAVQMAIDDAVSQIAAKLKDVPFQARVIKVNSDSELLISGGAKTGIAEGDSFTVFSVGESLVDPTTGEQLGSELTKKGAIKVTSVEEKYAKAKSDSPLKDIKVGDIVKAGEVVKSAAP
;
A
#
# COMPACT_ATOMS: atom_id res chain seq x y z
N MET A 1 4.85 17.78 78.20
CA MET A 1 3.74 17.26 77.38
C MET A 1 3.96 17.69 75.99
N ARG A 2 4.56 16.82 75.13
CA ARG A 2 4.95 17.14 73.70
C ARG A 2 4.01 16.40 72.79
N LEU A 3 3.18 17.14 72.06
CA LEU A 3 2.31 16.65 71.02
C LEU A 3 3.15 16.42 69.71
N ARG A 4 3.18 15.18 69.22
CA ARG A 4 3.80 14.82 67.95
C ARG A 4 2.74 14.90 66.84
N ASN A 5 2.92 15.86 65.92
CA ASN A 5 2.12 15.94 64.73
C ASN A 5 2.51 14.79 63.72
N LEU A 6 1.54 13.92 63.46
CA LEU A 6 1.66 12.93 62.35
C LEU A 6 1.12 13.58 61.05
N SER A 7 2.04 13.84 60.15
CA SER A 7 1.67 14.26 58.78
C SER A 7 1.36 13.01 57.93
N ILE A 8 0.11 12.87 57.51
CA ILE A 8 -0.34 11.82 56.58
C ILE A 8 -0.04 12.33 55.16
N ILE A 9 0.96 11.76 54.52
CA ILE A 9 1.26 11.99 53.09
C ILE A 9 0.36 11.05 52.30
N SER A 10 -0.69 11.59 51.67
CA SER A 10 -1.54 10.89 50.73
C SER A 10 -0.80 10.80 49.38
N ILE A 11 -0.31 9.63 49.02
CA ILE A 11 0.25 9.35 47.69
C ILE A 11 -0.92 9.11 46.73
N LEU A 12 -1.20 10.11 45.89
CA LEU A 12 -2.14 10.01 44.78
C LEU A 12 -1.46 9.26 43.64
N ALA A 13 -1.69 7.94 43.54
CA ALA A 13 -1.24 7.16 42.40
C ALA A 13 -2.10 7.51 41.17
N ALA A 14 -1.57 8.34 40.27
CA ALA A 14 -2.17 8.59 39.00
C ALA A 14 -2.06 7.31 38.15
N LEU A 15 -3.17 6.59 37.96
CA LEU A 15 -3.29 5.54 36.97
C LEU A 15 -3.19 6.20 35.58
N ALA A 16 -2.02 6.13 34.95
CA ALA A 16 -1.86 6.43 33.54
C ALA A 16 -2.56 5.32 32.76
N LEU A 17 -3.78 5.57 32.32
CA LEU A 17 -4.43 4.75 31.27
C LEU A 17 -3.56 4.80 30.03
N PRO A 18 -3.16 3.66 29.45
CA PRO A 18 -2.47 3.67 28.17
C PRO A 18 -3.41 4.32 27.15
N ALA A 19 -2.98 5.43 26.54
CA ALA A 19 -3.65 5.99 25.40
C ALA A 19 -3.69 4.89 24.31
N ALA A 20 -4.86 4.35 24.05
CA ALA A 20 -5.06 3.43 22.94
C ALA A 20 -4.64 4.18 21.67
N GLN A 21 -3.49 3.81 21.11
CA GLN A 21 -3.08 4.29 19.81
C GLN A 21 -4.13 3.80 18.82
N ALA A 22 -4.91 4.74 18.28
CA ALA A 22 -5.84 4.43 17.22
C ALA A 22 -5.05 3.75 16.09
N ALA A 23 -5.32 2.48 15.86
CA ALA A 23 -4.66 1.73 14.80
C ALA A 23 -4.94 2.44 13.47
N THR A 24 -3.89 2.78 12.74
CA THR A 24 -4.06 3.46 11.44
C THR A 24 -4.71 2.50 10.47
N LEU A 25 -5.89 2.85 9.96
CA LEU A 25 -6.62 2.05 8.97
C LEU A 25 -5.82 1.98 7.66
N LYS A 26 -5.43 0.76 7.28
CA LYS A 26 -4.62 0.47 6.10
C LYS A 26 -5.47 0.42 4.84
N LYS A 27 -5.07 1.12 3.79
CA LYS A 27 -5.71 1.03 2.49
C LYS A 27 -5.27 -0.22 1.74
N ILE A 28 -6.17 -0.76 0.94
CA ILE A 28 -5.90 -1.92 0.10
C ILE A 28 -5.40 -1.41 -1.25
N VAL A 29 -4.13 -1.67 -1.54
CA VAL A 29 -3.47 -1.21 -2.75
C VAL A 29 -3.05 -2.39 -3.61
N ALA A 30 -2.89 -2.17 -4.91
CA ALA A 30 -2.27 -3.12 -5.81
C ALA A 30 -1.31 -2.38 -6.74
N VAL A 31 -0.19 -3.01 -7.07
CA VAL A 31 0.77 -2.47 -8.04
C VAL A 31 0.56 -3.16 -9.38
N SER A 32 0.34 -2.38 -10.43
CA SER A 32 0.33 -2.90 -11.80
C SER A 32 1.75 -2.94 -12.35
N ARG A 33 1.95 -3.72 -13.44
CA ARG A 33 3.19 -3.70 -14.20
C ARG A 33 3.55 -2.26 -14.57
N PHE A 34 4.83 -1.88 -14.44
CA PHE A 34 5.33 -0.59 -14.89
C PHE A 34 5.57 -0.59 -16.38
N GLU A 35 5.28 0.53 -17.01
CA GLU A 35 5.63 0.78 -18.40
C GLU A 35 7.11 1.22 -18.48
N ASN A 36 7.90 0.59 -19.32
CA ASN A 36 9.26 1.04 -19.59
C ASN A 36 9.26 1.99 -20.80
N LYS A 37 9.62 3.26 -20.56
CA LYS A 37 9.79 4.29 -21.61
C LYS A 37 11.26 4.64 -21.87
N THR A 38 12.15 3.88 -21.29
CA THR A 38 13.60 4.05 -21.53
C THR A 38 14.08 3.21 -22.72
N SER A 39 15.29 3.47 -23.16
CA SER A 39 15.95 2.65 -24.19
C SER A 39 16.53 1.34 -23.65
N TRP A 40 16.40 1.07 -22.36
CA TRP A 40 16.97 -0.13 -21.75
C TRP A 40 16.24 -1.40 -22.19
N GLN A 41 17.00 -2.38 -22.69
CA GLN A 41 16.52 -3.66 -23.20
C GLN A 41 17.36 -4.82 -22.63
N GLY A 42 17.34 -4.96 -21.31
CA GLY A 42 18.01 -6.09 -20.63
C GLY A 42 17.21 -7.39 -20.71
N GLN A 43 17.81 -8.48 -20.26
CA GLN A 43 17.17 -9.81 -20.24
C GLN A 43 15.95 -9.88 -19.31
N VAL A 44 15.94 -9.10 -18.23
CA VAL A 44 14.82 -9.02 -17.28
C VAL A 44 13.98 -7.80 -17.64
N SER A 45 12.65 -7.96 -17.61
CA SER A 45 11.72 -6.84 -17.82
C SER A 45 11.91 -5.78 -16.72
N LEU A 46 12.37 -4.60 -17.11
CA LEU A 46 12.57 -3.48 -16.19
C LEU A 46 11.25 -3.09 -15.50
N GLY A 47 10.16 -3.09 -16.27
CA GLY A 47 8.84 -2.74 -15.75
C GLY A 47 8.31 -3.73 -14.72
N ASP A 48 8.52 -5.02 -14.93
CA ASP A 48 8.10 -6.05 -13.97
C ASP A 48 8.94 -5.96 -12.70
N GLY A 49 10.26 -5.92 -12.83
CA GLY A 49 11.14 -5.86 -11.67
C GLY A 49 10.97 -4.59 -10.82
N MET A 50 10.64 -3.44 -11.42
CA MET A 50 10.31 -2.23 -10.67
C MET A 50 8.99 -2.36 -9.92
N ALA A 51 7.99 -2.99 -10.55
CA ALA A 51 6.71 -3.22 -9.91
C ALA A 51 6.83 -4.23 -8.75
N ASP A 52 7.66 -5.27 -8.89
CA ASP A 52 7.96 -6.22 -7.81
C ASP A 52 8.63 -5.51 -6.63
N GLN A 53 9.68 -4.73 -6.88
CA GLN A 53 10.37 -4.00 -5.82
C GLN A 53 9.45 -3.00 -5.09
N LEU A 54 8.59 -2.29 -5.82
CA LEU A 54 7.61 -1.41 -5.16
C LEU A 54 6.58 -2.20 -4.37
N THR A 55 6.13 -3.34 -4.87
CA THR A 55 5.20 -4.23 -4.16
C THR A 55 5.81 -4.68 -2.83
N ASP A 56 7.04 -5.17 -2.85
CA ASP A 56 7.76 -5.61 -1.65
C ASP A 56 7.98 -4.46 -0.66
N ALA A 57 8.39 -3.29 -1.14
CA ALA A 57 8.61 -2.12 -0.29
C ALA A 57 7.31 -1.63 0.36
N LEU A 58 6.18 -1.62 -0.36
CA LEU A 58 4.86 -1.30 0.20
C LEU A 58 4.43 -2.31 1.26
N MET A 59 4.67 -3.62 1.04
CA MET A 59 4.40 -4.66 2.04
C MET A 59 5.26 -4.48 3.28
N GLN A 60 6.57 -4.27 3.11
CA GLN A 60 7.53 -4.07 4.21
C GLN A 60 7.24 -2.80 5.02
N SER A 61 6.70 -1.76 4.39
CA SER A 61 6.30 -0.53 5.09
C SER A 61 5.24 -0.76 6.16
N GLY A 62 4.46 -1.87 6.05
CA GLY A 62 3.38 -2.20 6.97
C GLY A 62 2.18 -1.23 6.95
N GLN A 63 2.19 -0.21 6.09
CA GLN A 63 1.17 0.84 6.03
C GLN A 63 -0.03 0.47 5.14
N PHE A 64 0.11 -0.57 4.32
CA PHE A 64 -0.88 -0.98 3.33
C PHE A 64 -1.20 -2.47 3.44
N VAL A 65 -2.35 -2.85 2.91
CA VAL A 65 -2.66 -4.23 2.53
C VAL A 65 -2.43 -4.32 1.02
N VAL A 66 -1.40 -5.06 0.60
CA VAL A 66 -1.02 -5.15 -0.81
C VAL A 66 -1.66 -6.37 -1.44
N MET A 67 -2.35 -6.20 -2.58
CA MET A 67 -2.97 -7.27 -3.37
C MET A 67 -2.13 -7.55 -4.61
N GLU A 68 -1.92 -8.84 -4.89
CA GLU A 68 -1.25 -9.29 -6.11
C GLU A 68 -2.05 -8.92 -7.37
N ARG A 69 -1.39 -8.39 -8.40
CA ARG A 69 -1.99 -8.07 -9.70
C ARG A 69 -1.14 -8.50 -10.89
N GLN A 70 0.15 -8.67 -10.73
CA GLN A 70 1.03 -9.05 -11.83
C GLN A 70 0.83 -10.52 -12.23
N THR A 71 0.72 -11.39 -11.22
CA THR A 71 0.52 -12.84 -11.38
C THR A 71 -0.94 -13.26 -11.15
N LEU A 72 -1.88 -12.32 -11.20
CA LEU A 72 -3.31 -12.61 -10.97
C LEU A 72 -3.86 -13.68 -11.92
N LYS A 73 -3.32 -13.77 -13.17
CA LYS A 73 -3.70 -14.82 -14.13
C LYS A 73 -3.39 -16.22 -13.58
N ASP A 74 -2.28 -16.39 -12.88
CA ASP A 74 -1.88 -17.69 -12.31
C ASP A 74 -2.85 -18.05 -11.18
N VAL A 75 -3.24 -17.08 -10.36
CA VAL A 75 -4.25 -17.29 -9.30
C VAL A 75 -5.61 -17.68 -9.89
N VAL A 76 -6.04 -17.02 -10.98
CA VAL A 76 -7.29 -17.36 -11.69
C VAL A 76 -7.20 -18.75 -12.30
N SER A 77 -6.09 -19.10 -12.95
CA SER A 77 -5.85 -20.43 -13.52
C SER A 77 -5.92 -21.53 -12.45
N GLU A 78 -5.41 -21.27 -11.24
CA GLU A 78 -5.50 -22.21 -10.13
C GLU A 78 -6.96 -22.36 -9.63
N GLN A 79 -7.74 -21.27 -9.61
CA GLN A 79 -9.17 -21.34 -9.31
C GLN A 79 -9.96 -22.10 -10.38
N ASP A 80 -9.62 -21.93 -11.66
CA ASP A 80 -10.25 -22.67 -12.77
C ASP A 80 -9.91 -24.18 -12.67
N LEU A 81 -8.65 -24.52 -12.35
CA LEU A 81 -8.26 -25.88 -12.06
C LEU A 81 -9.04 -26.48 -10.91
N ALA A 82 -9.25 -25.70 -9.83
CA ALA A 82 -10.05 -26.11 -8.68
C ALA A 82 -11.51 -26.44 -9.06
N ASN A 83 -12.09 -25.68 -10.00
CA ASN A 83 -13.44 -25.88 -10.47
C ASN A 83 -13.56 -26.98 -11.55
N SER A 84 -12.46 -27.39 -12.17
CA SER A 84 -12.47 -28.41 -13.24
C SER A 84 -12.81 -29.84 -12.78
N GLY A 85 -12.88 -30.08 -11.47
CA GLY A 85 -13.08 -31.40 -10.87
C GLY A 85 -11.85 -32.29 -10.87
N ARG A 86 -10.70 -31.79 -11.30
CA ARG A 86 -9.42 -32.54 -11.36
C ARG A 86 -8.67 -32.56 -10.02
N VAL A 87 -9.02 -31.65 -9.10
CA VAL A 87 -8.44 -31.53 -7.76
C VAL A 87 -9.48 -31.78 -6.67
N GLN A 88 -9.00 -32.13 -5.49
CA GLN A 88 -9.86 -32.47 -4.35
C GLN A 88 -10.60 -31.21 -3.83
N LYS A 89 -11.95 -31.22 -3.84
CA LYS A 89 -12.79 -30.08 -3.49
C LYS A 89 -12.53 -29.49 -2.09
N ALA A 90 -12.22 -30.33 -1.12
CA ALA A 90 -12.01 -29.90 0.28
C ALA A 90 -10.78 -29.00 0.47
N ALA A 91 -9.80 -29.04 -0.44
CA ALA A 91 -8.56 -28.26 -0.39
C ALA A 91 -8.45 -27.26 -1.55
N SER A 92 -9.52 -27.05 -2.32
CA SER A 92 -9.49 -26.29 -3.56
C SER A 92 -9.63 -24.78 -3.33
N ALA A 93 -8.94 -23.98 -4.16
CA ALA A 93 -9.14 -22.52 -4.19
C ALA A 93 -10.59 -22.17 -4.57
N GLN A 94 -11.19 -21.23 -3.84
CA GLN A 94 -12.58 -20.85 -4.05
C GLN A 94 -12.69 -19.67 -5.01
N THR A 95 -13.52 -19.80 -6.03
CA THR A 95 -13.88 -18.71 -6.97
C THR A 95 -14.67 -17.62 -6.25
N GLY A 96 -14.58 -16.38 -6.72
CA GLY A 96 -15.34 -15.25 -6.18
C GLY A 96 -14.84 -14.74 -4.82
N LYS A 97 -13.65 -15.17 -4.37
CA LYS A 97 -13.05 -14.75 -3.10
C LYS A 97 -11.88 -13.75 -3.28
N LEU A 98 -11.59 -13.35 -4.53
CA LEU A 98 -10.58 -12.33 -4.79
C LEU A 98 -11.02 -10.97 -4.25
N VAL A 99 -10.14 -10.34 -3.49
CA VAL A 99 -10.39 -9.00 -2.93
C VAL A 99 -9.94 -7.94 -3.94
N SER A 100 -10.80 -6.96 -4.20
CA SER A 100 -10.45 -5.81 -5.03
C SER A 100 -9.56 -4.85 -4.25
N ALA A 101 -8.52 -4.32 -4.91
CA ALA A 101 -7.77 -3.19 -4.38
C ALA A 101 -8.65 -1.93 -4.45
N GLN A 102 -8.50 -1.01 -3.50
CA GLN A 102 -9.13 0.31 -3.54
C GLN A 102 -8.34 1.25 -4.45
N ILE A 103 -7.03 1.13 -4.40
CA ILE A 103 -6.11 1.98 -5.15
C ILE A 103 -5.22 1.11 -6.03
N LEU A 104 -5.16 1.45 -7.30
CA LEU A 104 -4.20 0.88 -8.24
C LEU A 104 -3.00 1.83 -8.37
N VAL A 105 -1.82 1.32 -8.05
CA VAL A 105 -0.55 2.01 -8.25
C VAL A 105 -0.02 1.63 -9.62
N LYS A 106 0.06 2.60 -10.54
CA LYS A 106 0.62 2.43 -11.87
C LYS A 106 1.92 3.19 -11.98
N GLY A 107 2.97 2.53 -12.45
CA GLY A 107 4.28 3.14 -12.62
C GLY A 107 4.72 3.20 -14.08
N THR A 108 5.58 4.18 -14.39
CA THR A 108 6.30 4.29 -15.65
C THR A 108 7.76 4.60 -15.34
N VAL A 109 8.67 3.80 -15.85
CA VAL A 109 10.11 4.10 -15.81
C VAL A 109 10.40 5.08 -16.93
N THR A 110 10.81 6.29 -16.58
CA THR A 110 11.08 7.38 -17.53
C THR A 110 12.56 7.54 -17.82
N GLU A 111 13.40 7.21 -16.86
CA GLU A 111 14.86 7.33 -16.97
C GLU A 111 15.51 6.12 -16.29
N PHE A 112 16.52 5.58 -16.93
CA PHE A 112 17.33 4.47 -16.40
C PHE A 112 18.72 4.59 -17.01
N GLU A 113 19.59 5.36 -16.37
CA GLU A 113 20.88 5.76 -16.91
C GLU A 113 22.02 5.42 -15.95
N SER A 114 23.09 4.89 -16.51
CA SER A 114 24.36 4.71 -15.81
C SER A 114 25.47 5.35 -16.63
N GLN A 115 26.13 6.33 -16.04
CA GLN A 115 27.29 6.99 -16.61
C GLN A 115 28.54 6.57 -15.87
N SER A 116 29.52 6.11 -16.64
CA SER A 116 30.85 5.79 -16.14
C SER A 116 31.83 6.84 -16.62
N SER A 117 32.31 7.68 -15.73
CA SER A 117 33.38 8.65 -16.00
C SER A 117 34.64 8.22 -15.29
N GLY A 118 35.76 8.12 -15.99
CA GLY A 118 37.04 7.77 -15.43
C GLY A 118 38.16 7.97 -16.43
N SER A 119 39.30 8.47 -15.95
CA SER A 119 40.53 8.53 -16.74
C SER A 119 41.16 7.13 -16.79
N GLU A 120 41.36 6.60 -18.01
CA GLU A 120 42.12 5.35 -18.23
C GLU A 120 43.60 5.51 -17.96
N ASN A 121 44.07 6.69 -17.56
CA ASN A 121 45.46 6.97 -17.21
C ASN A 121 45.80 6.41 -15.81
N GLY A 122 45.65 5.11 -15.65
CA GLY A 122 46.10 4.39 -14.47
C GLY A 122 47.59 4.08 -14.58
N VAL A 123 48.36 4.40 -13.55
CA VAL A 123 49.74 3.94 -13.42
C VAL A 123 49.73 2.45 -13.10
N GLY A 124 50.13 1.62 -14.06
CA GLY A 124 50.22 0.16 -13.86
C GLY A 124 51.60 -0.23 -13.38
N PHE A 125 51.71 -0.96 -12.29
CA PHE A 125 52.89 -1.63 -11.84
C PHE A 125 52.60 -3.12 -11.62
N GLY A 126 53.37 -4.01 -12.23
CA GLY A 126 53.23 -5.45 -12.00
C GLY A 126 51.90 -6.09 -12.41
N GLY A 127 51.25 -5.59 -13.46
CA GLY A 127 49.97 -6.16 -13.95
C GLY A 127 48.70 -5.63 -13.26
N PHE A 128 48.84 -4.74 -12.30
CA PHE A 128 47.69 -4.05 -11.64
C PHE A 128 47.53 -2.66 -12.23
N ARG A 129 46.33 -2.31 -12.68
CA ARG A 129 45.99 -0.94 -13.08
C ARG A 129 45.15 -0.31 -11.97
N ILE A 130 45.59 0.79 -11.42
CA ILE A 130 44.87 1.60 -10.45
C ILE A 130 44.30 2.79 -11.21
N GLY A 131 43.01 2.83 -11.42
CA GLY A 131 42.29 3.92 -12.07
C GLY A 131 41.15 4.42 -11.17
N ASN A 132 40.89 5.72 -11.13
CA ASN A 132 39.71 6.29 -10.49
C ASN A 132 38.53 6.19 -11.48
N LYS A 133 37.61 5.29 -11.23
CA LYS A 133 36.38 5.16 -12.00
C LYS A 133 35.20 5.65 -11.12
N LYS A 134 34.59 6.74 -11.53
CA LYS A 134 33.32 7.18 -10.95
C LYS A 134 32.20 6.60 -11.81
N GLU A 135 31.26 5.98 -11.16
CA GLU A 135 30.05 5.48 -11.79
C GLU A 135 28.87 6.19 -11.12
N GLU A 136 28.07 6.88 -11.93
CA GLU A 136 26.87 7.57 -11.48
C GLU A 136 25.66 6.90 -12.12
N ALA A 137 24.64 6.66 -11.32
CA ALA A 137 23.40 6.05 -11.76
C ALA A 137 22.23 6.96 -11.43
N HIS A 138 21.29 7.05 -12.35
CA HIS A 138 20.07 7.82 -12.23
C HIS A 138 18.88 6.99 -12.70
N ILE A 139 17.80 7.02 -11.92
CA ILE A 139 16.50 6.47 -12.30
C ILE A 139 15.41 7.50 -12.04
N GLY A 140 14.47 7.60 -12.99
CA GLY A 140 13.24 8.38 -12.86
C GLY A 140 12.03 7.48 -13.01
N LEU A 141 11.07 7.63 -12.09
CA LEU A 141 9.79 6.93 -12.11
C LEU A 141 8.65 7.94 -12.05
N MET A 142 7.60 7.71 -12.82
CA MET A 142 6.31 8.38 -12.67
C MET A 142 5.34 7.41 -12.00
N ILE A 143 4.81 7.77 -10.84
CA ILE A 143 3.86 6.96 -10.08
C ILE A 143 2.49 7.62 -10.14
N ARG A 144 1.46 6.88 -10.54
CA ARG A 144 0.06 7.32 -10.52
C ARG A 144 -0.76 6.47 -9.57
N LEU A 145 -1.58 7.13 -8.77
CA LEU A 145 -2.56 6.50 -7.88
C LEU A 145 -3.94 6.65 -8.51
N ILE A 146 -4.61 5.54 -8.74
CA ILE A 146 -5.90 5.50 -9.44
C ILE A 146 -6.92 4.86 -8.50
N ASP A 147 -8.04 5.55 -8.25
CA ASP A 147 -9.20 4.93 -7.59
C ASP A 147 -9.81 3.88 -8.51
N THR A 148 -9.91 2.65 -8.02
CA THR A 148 -10.41 1.53 -8.84
C THR A 148 -11.92 1.54 -9.03
N THR A 149 -12.65 2.35 -8.27
CA THR A 149 -14.11 2.47 -8.38
C THR A 149 -14.49 3.46 -9.47
N THR A 150 -13.80 4.62 -9.51
CA THR A 150 -14.11 5.72 -10.43
C THR A 150 -13.19 5.77 -11.64
N GLY A 151 -12.00 5.19 -11.54
CA GLY A 151 -10.93 5.37 -12.54
C GLY A 151 -10.19 6.70 -12.41
N GLU A 152 -10.57 7.54 -11.44
CA GLU A 152 -9.94 8.84 -11.21
C GLU A 152 -8.47 8.70 -10.84
N VAL A 153 -7.63 9.58 -11.39
CA VAL A 153 -6.23 9.71 -11.01
C VAL A 153 -6.12 10.62 -9.78
N LEU A 154 -6.01 10.02 -8.60
CA LEU A 154 -5.92 10.73 -7.33
C LEU A 154 -4.61 11.50 -7.16
N ALA A 155 -3.52 10.99 -7.73
CA ALA A 155 -2.22 11.65 -7.71
C ALA A 155 -1.34 11.13 -8.84
N SER A 156 -0.45 12.00 -9.31
CA SER A 156 0.66 11.66 -10.21
C SER A 156 1.92 12.31 -9.66
N GLN A 157 2.94 11.50 -9.36
CA GLN A 157 4.17 11.95 -8.72
C GLN A 157 5.38 11.43 -9.50
N ARG A 158 6.39 12.29 -9.67
CA ARG A 158 7.71 11.89 -10.13
C ARG A 158 8.59 11.62 -8.92
N VAL A 159 9.28 10.52 -8.94
CA VAL A 159 10.31 10.15 -7.98
C VAL A 159 11.62 9.87 -8.71
N GLU A 160 12.71 10.15 -8.07
CA GLU A 160 14.05 9.96 -8.63
C GLU A 160 14.97 9.30 -7.62
N GLY A 161 15.88 8.49 -8.13
CA GLY A 161 16.98 7.95 -7.37
C GLY A 161 18.31 8.26 -8.05
N LYS A 162 19.28 8.72 -7.27
CA LYS A 162 20.63 9.04 -7.77
C LYS A 162 21.66 8.43 -6.82
N ALA A 163 22.58 7.68 -7.36
CA ALA A 163 23.67 7.12 -6.59
C ALA A 163 24.98 7.18 -7.37
N ALA A 164 26.06 7.41 -6.65
CA ALA A 164 27.40 7.42 -7.23
C ALA A 164 28.30 6.46 -6.46
N SER A 165 29.19 5.76 -7.14
CA SER A 165 30.31 5.09 -6.53
C SER A 165 31.60 5.87 -6.86
N GLY A 166 32.31 6.30 -5.83
CA GLY A 166 33.64 6.86 -5.96
C GLY A 166 34.60 6.07 -5.08
N GLY A 167 35.70 5.60 -5.63
CA GLY A 167 36.73 4.90 -4.87
C GLY A 167 37.72 4.18 -5.75
N MET A 168 38.95 4.04 -5.25
CA MET A 168 40.02 3.29 -5.88
C MET A 168 39.61 1.81 -5.96
N LYS A 169 39.26 1.32 -7.15
CA LYS A 169 38.99 -0.11 -7.37
C LYS A 169 40.27 -0.83 -7.71
N VAL A 170 40.72 -1.72 -6.82
CA VAL A 170 41.75 -2.71 -7.13
C VAL A 170 41.03 -3.86 -7.87
N GLY A 171 41.19 -3.90 -9.17
CA GLY A 171 41.16 -5.04 -10.05
C GLY A 171 40.03 -6.10 -9.94
N ALA A 172 38.78 -5.74 -9.64
CA ALA A 172 37.68 -6.65 -9.88
C ALA A 172 36.71 -6.01 -10.91
N ASN A 173 36.61 -6.63 -12.08
CA ASN A 173 35.65 -6.25 -13.11
C ASN A 173 34.24 -6.55 -12.62
N VAL A 174 33.49 -5.53 -12.18
CA VAL A 174 32.08 -5.61 -11.85
C VAL A 174 31.21 -5.28 -13.10
N SER A 175 31.79 -5.40 -14.28
CA SER A 175 31.06 -5.29 -15.54
C SER A 175 30.21 -6.54 -15.73
N GLY A 176 28.89 -6.43 -15.55
CA GLY A 176 27.97 -7.53 -15.86
C GLY A 176 26.90 -7.82 -14.81
N VAL A 177 26.85 -7.07 -13.70
CA VAL A 177 25.73 -7.22 -12.76
C VAL A 177 24.51 -6.52 -13.35
N GLN A 178 23.55 -7.32 -13.81
CA GLN A 178 22.33 -6.83 -14.47
C GLN A 178 21.20 -6.68 -13.46
N PHE A 179 20.21 -5.85 -13.80
CA PHE A 179 18.96 -5.73 -13.07
C PHE A 179 18.34 -7.11 -12.82
N GLY A 180 17.93 -7.37 -11.57
CA GLY A 180 17.34 -8.65 -11.16
C GLY A 180 18.34 -9.77 -10.86
N THR A 181 19.66 -9.53 -10.91
CA THR A 181 20.67 -10.53 -10.56
C THR A 181 21.24 -10.31 -9.15
N ALA A 182 21.81 -11.37 -8.58
CA ALA A 182 22.44 -11.29 -7.25
C ALA A 182 23.55 -10.20 -7.21
N GLY A 183 23.47 -9.31 -6.22
CA GLY A 183 24.41 -8.21 -6.04
C GLY A 183 24.07 -6.93 -6.81
N PHE A 184 22.97 -6.89 -7.56
CA PHE A 184 22.49 -5.66 -8.20
C PHE A 184 22.27 -4.52 -7.18
N ASP A 185 21.73 -4.83 -6.03
CA ASP A 185 21.54 -3.93 -4.88
C ASP A 185 22.81 -3.20 -4.43
N LYS A 186 23.98 -3.80 -4.66
CA LYS A 186 25.29 -3.24 -4.30
C LYS A 186 25.86 -2.33 -5.37
N THR A 187 25.31 -2.33 -6.57
CA THR A 187 25.71 -1.42 -7.66
C THR A 187 25.17 -0.02 -7.43
N PRO A 188 25.75 1.04 -8.04
CA PRO A 188 25.18 2.38 -8.02
C PRO A 188 23.73 2.39 -8.54
N MET A 189 23.45 1.66 -9.62
CA MET A 189 22.10 1.58 -10.17
C MET A 189 21.12 0.91 -9.19
N GLY A 190 21.52 -0.18 -8.53
CA GLY A 190 20.68 -0.82 -7.52
C GLY A 190 20.36 0.11 -6.35
N LYS A 191 21.35 0.89 -5.91
CA LYS A 191 21.13 1.92 -4.86
C LYS A 191 20.22 3.05 -5.33
N ALA A 192 20.38 3.52 -6.57
CA ALA A 192 19.50 4.53 -7.14
C ALA A 192 18.06 4.03 -7.25
N VAL A 193 17.87 2.77 -7.67
CA VAL A 193 16.55 2.11 -7.70
C VAL A 193 15.95 2.06 -6.30
N GLN A 194 16.70 1.60 -5.29
CA GLN A 194 16.19 1.54 -3.92
C GLN A 194 15.75 2.92 -3.41
N MET A 195 16.55 3.96 -3.66
CA MET A 195 16.20 5.33 -3.26
C MET A 195 14.91 5.81 -3.94
N ALA A 196 14.72 5.53 -5.23
CA ALA A 196 13.50 5.89 -5.94
C ALA A 196 12.26 5.13 -5.41
N ILE A 197 12.42 3.84 -5.07
CA ILE A 197 11.36 3.03 -4.49
C ILE A 197 10.99 3.51 -3.09
N ASP A 198 11.97 3.82 -2.23
CA ASP A 198 11.73 4.33 -0.88
C ASP A 198 11.00 5.68 -0.91
N ASP A 199 11.39 6.57 -1.83
CA ASP A 199 10.70 7.84 -2.06
C ASP A 199 9.28 7.60 -2.59
N ALA A 200 9.09 6.66 -3.52
CA ALA A 200 7.76 6.28 -4.01
C ALA A 200 6.84 5.82 -2.87
N VAL A 201 7.31 4.93 -1.99
CA VAL A 201 6.53 4.47 -0.82
C VAL A 201 6.15 5.64 0.08
N SER A 202 7.10 6.54 0.36
CA SER A 202 6.87 7.71 1.20
C SER A 202 5.81 8.64 0.60
N GLN A 203 5.90 8.94 -0.70
CA GLN A 203 4.95 9.80 -1.40
C GLN A 203 3.56 9.16 -1.52
N ILE A 204 3.49 7.85 -1.81
CA ILE A 204 2.23 7.09 -1.83
C ILE A 204 1.56 7.18 -0.45
N ALA A 205 2.32 6.93 0.63
CA ALA A 205 1.80 6.99 1.99
C ALA A 205 1.27 8.40 2.33
N ALA A 206 2.01 9.44 1.96
CA ALA A 206 1.61 10.83 2.19
C ALA A 206 0.31 11.19 1.45
N LYS A 207 0.21 10.82 0.16
CA LYS A 207 -0.98 11.12 -0.66
C LYS A 207 -2.21 10.33 -0.23
N LEU A 208 -2.03 9.08 0.20
CA LEU A 208 -3.15 8.26 0.64
C LEU A 208 -3.64 8.57 2.05
N LYS A 209 -2.97 9.43 2.83
CA LYS A 209 -3.49 9.90 4.13
C LYS A 209 -4.84 10.59 3.98
N ASP A 210 -4.98 11.41 2.95
CA ASP A 210 -6.19 12.21 2.70
C ASP A 210 -7.32 11.40 2.03
N VAL A 211 -7.02 10.21 1.52
CA VAL A 211 -8.03 9.32 0.95
C VAL A 211 -8.73 8.58 2.10
N PRO A 212 -10.05 8.72 2.27
CA PRO A 212 -10.77 8.05 3.34
C PRO A 212 -10.64 6.51 3.23
N PHE A 213 -10.52 5.85 4.39
CA PHE A 213 -10.66 4.40 4.43
C PHE A 213 -12.09 4.03 4.06
N GLN A 214 -12.23 3.02 3.20
CA GLN A 214 -13.51 2.48 2.80
C GLN A 214 -13.53 0.97 2.99
N ALA A 215 -14.61 0.49 3.58
CA ALA A 215 -15.00 -0.90 3.64
C ALA A 215 -16.38 -1.08 2.95
N ARG A 216 -16.85 -2.30 2.84
CA ARG A 216 -18.17 -2.61 2.28
C ARG A 216 -18.96 -3.51 3.23
N VAL A 217 -20.26 -3.34 3.23
CA VAL A 217 -21.16 -4.31 3.87
C VAL A 217 -21.09 -5.63 3.10
N ILE A 218 -20.70 -6.70 3.78
CA ILE A 218 -20.59 -8.05 3.19
C ILE A 218 -21.73 -8.96 3.60
N LYS A 219 -22.42 -8.63 4.70
CA LYS A 219 -23.62 -9.35 5.15
C LYS A 219 -24.44 -8.46 6.08
N VAL A 220 -25.74 -8.51 5.95
CA VAL A 220 -26.71 -7.91 6.87
C VAL A 220 -27.34 -9.04 7.68
N ASN A 221 -27.13 -9.05 8.99
CA ASN A 221 -27.73 -10.03 9.90
C ASN A 221 -29.10 -9.56 10.41
N SER A 222 -29.21 -8.25 10.65
CA SER A 222 -30.45 -7.56 11.05
C SER A 222 -30.34 -6.07 10.75
N ASP A 223 -31.39 -5.29 10.99
CA ASP A 223 -31.38 -3.83 10.82
C ASP A 223 -30.35 -3.10 11.73
N SER A 224 -29.81 -3.78 12.71
CA SER A 224 -28.84 -3.21 13.64
C SER A 224 -27.51 -3.97 13.70
N GLU A 225 -27.36 -5.10 12.98
CA GLU A 225 -26.12 -5.87 13.00
C GLU A 225 -25.71 -6.27 11.58
N LEU A 226 -24.45 -5.99 11.25
CA LEU A 226 -23.88 -6.27 9.93
C LEU A 226 -22.41 -6.69 10.01
N LEU A 227 -21.94 -7.32 8.96
CA LEU A 227 -20.53 -7.62 8.74
C LEU A 227 -19.97 -6.68 7.69
N ILE A 228 -18.80 -6.13 7.98
CA ILE A 228 -18.07 -5.26 7.06
C ILE A 228 -16.77 -5.93 6.59
N SER A 229 -16.35 -5.64 5.36
CA SER A 229 -15.07 -6.07 4.84
C SER A 229 -13.92 -5.33 5.53
N GLY A 230 -12.73 -5.95 5.55
CA GLY A 230 -11.61 -5.49 6.36
C GLY A 230 -11.73 -6.01 7.78
N GLY A 231 -10.65 -6.17 8.44
CA GLY A 231 -10.58 -6.69 9.80
C GLY A 231 -9.24 -6.33 10.40
N ALA A 232 -8.66 -7.19 11.22
CA ALA A 232 -7.37 -6.95 11.85
C ALA A 232 -6.27 -6.63 10.82
N LYS A 233 -6.30 -7.25 9.63
CA LYS A 233 -5.34 -6.94 8.55
C LYS A 233 -5.38 -5.50 8.08
N THR A 234 -6.56 -4.88 8.07
CA THR A 234 -6.73 -3.47 7.67
C THR A 234 -6.63 -2.50 8.83
N GLY A 235 -6.34 -2.99 10.04
CA GLY A 235 -6.21 -2.16 11.23
C GLY A 235 -7.54 -1.80 11.90
N ILE A 236 -8.66 -2.43 11.50
CA ILE A 236 -9.94 -2.27 12.22
C ILE A 236 -9.80 -2.89 13.60
N ALA A 237 -10.25 -2.17 14.62
CA ALA A 237 -10.25 -2.59 16.01
C ALA A 237 -11.67 -2.57 16.60
N GLU A 238 -11.88 -3.33 17.68
CA GLU A 238 -13.11 -3.25 18.44
C GLU A 238 -13.30 -1.84 19.01
N GLY A 239 -14.53 -1.34 18.92
CA GLY A 239 -14.86 0.02 19.33
C GLY A 239 -14.73 1.06 18.23
N ASP A 240 -14.11 0.75 17.09
CA ASP A 240 -14.06 1.67 15.94
C ASP A 240 -15.46 2.02 15.47
N SER A 241 -15.62 3.28 15.06
CA SER A 241 -16.89 3.82 14.56
C SER A 241 -16.80 4.15 13.08
N PHE A 242 -17.82 3.73 12.35
CA PHE A 242 -17.95 3.95 10.92
C PHE A 242 -19.33 4.48 10.57
N THR A 243 -19.43 5.08 9.38
CA THR A 243 -20.73 5.50 8.81
C THR A 243 -21.03 4.65 7.58
N VAL A 244 -22.27 4.13 7.51
CA VAL A 244 -22.76 3.36 6.36
C VAL A 244 -23.47 4.29 5.40
N PHE A 245 -23.20 4.11 4.11
CA PHE A 245 -23.81 4.82 3.01
C PHE A 245 -24.39 3.78 2.03
N SER A 246 -25.65 3.92 1.67
CA SER A 246 -26.19 3.15 0.55
C SER A 246 -25.70 3.76 -0.76
N VAL A 247 -25.39 2.85 -1.69
CA VAL A 247 -25.00 3.21 -3.05
C VAL A 247 -26.26 3.25 -3.90
N GLY A 248 -26.62 4.45 -4.35
CA GLY A 248 -27.72 4.71 -5.24
C GLY A 248 -27.34 4.56 -6.72
N GLU A 249 -28.04 5.29 -7.58
CA GLU A 249 -27.82 5.24 -9.02
C GLU A 249 -26.43 5.75 -9.41
N SER A 250 -25.92 5.21 -10.51
CA SER A 250 -24.68 5.71 -11.11
C SER A 250 -24.93 7.07 -11.75
N LEU A 251 -24.12 8.06 -11.40
CA LEU A 251 -24.16 9.39 -11.96
C LEU A 251 -23.26 9.43 -13.20
N VAL A 252 -23.85 9.76 -14.34
CA VAL A 252 -23.15 9.87 -15.62
C VAL A 252 -23.32 11.28 -16.15
N ASP A 253 -22.23 11.93 -16.56
CA ASP A 253 -22.31 13.22 -17.22
C ASP A 253 -23.05 13.04 -18.57
N PRO A 254 -24.19 13.73 -18.76
CA PRO A 254 -24.99 13.56 -19.97
C PRO A 254 -24.31 14.10 -21.22
N THR A 255 -23.30 14.92 -21.09
CA THR A 255 -22.57 15.55 -22.21
C THR A 255 -21.39 14.73 -22.65
N THR A 256 -20.61 14.21 -21.70
CA THR A 256 -19.37 13.46 -21.96
C THR A 256 -19.54 11.95 -21.90
N GLY A 257 -20.61 11.46 -21.27
CA GLY A 257 -20.79 10.05 -20.94
C GLY A 257 -19.84 9.56 -19.82
N GLU A 258 -19.12 10.45 -19.20
CA GLU A 258 -18.21 10.11 -18.11
C GLU A 258 -18.97 9.70 -16.86
N GLN A 259 -18.50 8.63 -16.20
CA GLN A 259 -19.07 8.17 -14.96
C GLN A 259 -18.54 9.01 -13.80
N LEU A 260 -19.41 9.83 -13.20
CA LEU A 260 -19.08 10.73 -12.10
C LEU A 260 -19.12 10.05 -10.71
N GLY A 261 -19.49 8.74 -10.65
CA GLY A 261 -19.63 8.00 -9.42
C GLY A 261 -21.05 7.50 -9.18
N SER A 262 -21.43 7.38 -7.92
CA SER A 262 -22.79 7.01 -7.52
C SER A 262 -23.29 7.91 -6.40
N GLU A 263 -24.57 8.13 -6.35
CA GLU A 263 -25.20 8.82 -5.24
C GLU A 263 -24.98 8.05 -3.95
N LEU A 264 -24.52 8.73 -2.90
CA LEU A 264 -24.30 8.13 -1.59
C LEU A 264 -25.28 8.71 -0.57
N THR A 265 -26.21 7.88 -0.11
CA THR A 265 -27.15 8.27 0.95
C THR A 265 -26.67 7.74 2.30
N LYS A 266 -26.41 8.65 3.25
CA LYS A 266 -26.02 8.29 4.62
C LYS A 266 -27.15 7.53 5.31
N LYS A 267 -26.86 6.34 5.84
CA LYS A 267 -27.82 5.48 6.56
C LYS A 267 -27.69 5.57 8.07
N GLY A 268 -26.49 5.68 8.59
CA GLY A 268 -26.24 5.80 10.02
C GLY A 268 -24.84 5.38 10.44
N ALA A 269 -24.60 5.46 11.73
CA ALA A 269 -23.35 5.07 12.34
C ALA A 269 -23.40 3.62 12.82
N ILE A 270 -22.26 2.94 12.76
CA ILE A 270 -22.05 1.60 13.31
C ILE A 270 -20.79 1.59 14.17
N LYS A 271 -20.77 0.73 15.17
CA LYS A 271 -19.63 0.49 16.03
C LYS A 271 -19.17 -0.96 15.92
N VAL A 272 -17.90 -1.18 15.78
CA VAL A 272 -17.30 -2.52 15.70
C VAL A 272 -17.40 -3.22 17.06
N THR A 273 -17.94 -4.44 17.05
CA THR A 273 -18.16 -5.25 18.25
C THR A 273 -17.28 -6.49 18.31
N SER A 274 -16.78 -6.96 17.18
CA SER A 274 -15.73 -7.99 17.12
C SER A 274 -14.97 -7.92 15.81
N VAL A 275 -13.73 -8.34 15.82
CA VAL A 275 -12.83 -8.25 14.67
C VAL A 275 -12.24 -9.61 14.36
N GLU A 276 -12.38 -10.04 13.13
CA GLU A 276 -11.73 -11.19 12.55
C GLU A 276 -10.57 -10.75 11.63
N GLU A 277 -9.81 -11.67 11.12
CA GLU A 277 -8.65 -11.35 10.27
C GLU A 277 -9.01 -10.49 9.04
N LYS A 278 -10.13 -10.83 8.35
CA LYS A 278 -10.53 -10.25 7.05
C LYS A 278 -11.87 -9.51 7.07
N TYR A 279 -12.61 -9.56 8.16
CA TYR A 279 -13.89 -8.87 8.33
C TYR A 279 -14.11 -8.47 9.77
N ALA A 280 -15.05 -7.56 10.00
CA ALA A 280 -15.48 -7.18 11.34
C ALA A 280 -16.99 -7.22 11.46
N LYS A 281 -17.47 -7.52 12.66
CA LYS A 281 -18.87 -7.42 13.04
C LYS A 281 -19.11 -6.04 13.65
N ALA A 282 -20.16 -5.37 13.22
CA ALA A 282 -20.52 -4.06 13.71
C ALA A 282 -22.01 -3.97 14.02
N LYS A 283 -22.33 -3.13 14.99
CA LYS A 283 -23.70 -2.84 15.42
C LYS A 283 -24.00 -1.35 15.31
N SER A 284 -25.26 -1.05 15.04
CA SER A 284 -25.80 0.31 15.14
C SER A 284 -26.68 0.43 16.39
N ASP A 285 -26.65 1.58 17.02
CA ASP A 285 -27.54 1.90 18.16
C ASP A 285 -28.98 2.17 17.70
N SER A 286 -29.17 2.47 16.41
CA SER A 286 -30.48 2.67 15.80
C SER A 286 -30.65 1.77 14.59
N PRO A 287 -31.89 1.30 14.29
CA PRO A 287 -32.13 0.48 13.11
C PRO A 287 -31.70 1.19 11.82
N LEU A 288 -30.91 0.49 11.00
CA LEU A 288 -30.46 0.96 9.71
C LEU A 288 -31.38 0.36 8.63
N LYS A 289 -32.26 1.20 8.07
CA LYS A 289 -33.19 0.75 7.04
C LYS A 289 -32.52 0.68 5.67
N ASP A 290 -32.93 -0.32 4.88
CA ASP A 290 -32.53 -0.47 3.48
C ASP A 290 -31.02 -0.62 3.22
N ILE A 291 -30.30 -1.23 4.16
CA ILE A 291 -28.88 -1.59 3.97
C ILE A 291 -28.78 -2.84 3.13
N LYS A 292 -27.88 -2.82 2.15
CA LYS A 292 -27.63 -3.92 1.23
C LYS A 292 -26.16 -4.36 1.27
N VAL A 293 -25.91 -5.59 0.90
CA VAL A 293 -24.57 -6.07 0.61
C VAL A 293 -23.98 -5.22 -0.54
N GLY A 294 -22.77 -4.71 -0.35
CA GLY A 294 -22.10 -3.80 -1.28
C GLY A 294 -22.15 -2.33 -0.86
N ASP A 295 -23.03 -1.94 0.08
CA ASP A 295 -23.05 -0.58 0.62
C ASP A 295 -21.69 -0.19 1.19
N ILE A 296 -21.37 1.11 1.10
CA ILE A 296 -20.07 1.64 1.46
C ILE A 296 -20.04 1.98 2.95
N VAL A 297 -18.94 1.62 3.59
CA VAL A 297 -18.64 1.94 4.98
C VAL A 297 -17.40 2.82 5.01
N LYS A 298 -17.53 4.05 5.52
CA LYS A 298 -16.41 5.00 5.65
C LYS A 298 -16.05 5.18 7.11
N ALA A 299 -14.77 5.42 7.38
CA ALA A 299 -14.35 5.84 8.72
C ALA A 299 -15.17 7.09 9.10
N GLY A 300 -15.78 7.06 10.29
CA GLY A 300 -16.59 8.17 10.78
C GLY A 300 -15.75 9.44 10.83
N GLU A 301 -16.31 10.56 10.38
CA GLU A 301 -15.85 11.84 10.86
C GLU A 301 -15.99 11.79 12.38
N VAL A 302 -14.88 12.01 13.08
CA VAL A 302 -14.92 12.19 14.53
C VAL A 302 -15.82 13.41 14.76
N VAL A 303 -17.09 13.17 15.05
CA VAL A 303 -17.97 14.22 15.56
C VAL A 303 -17.32 14.63 16.88
N LYS A 304 -16.55 15.71 16.86
CA LYS A 304 -16.18 16.38 18.11
C LYS A 304 -17.49 16.62 18.81
N SER A 305 -17.79 15.81 19.81
CA SER A 305 -18.86 16.11 20.79
C SER A 305 -18.53 17.51 21.29
N ALA A 306 -19.33 18.48 20.92
CA ALA A 306 -19.36 19.74 21.62
C ALA A 306 -19.71 19.37 23.06
N ALA A 307 -18.74 19.50 23.95
CA ALA A 307 -18.99 19.41 25.37
C ALA A 307 -19.99 20.51 25.76
N PRO A 308 -20.91 20.22 26.66
CA PRO A 308 -21.90 21.16 27.13
C PRO A 308 -21.30 22.37 27.83
#